data_b0986975f3e75044d9d6d682943b3d6b
#
_entry.id   b0986975f3e75044d9d6d682943b3d6b
#
_cell.length_a   1.000
_cell.length_b   1.000
_cell.length_c   1.000
_cell.angle_alpha   90.00
_cell.angle_beta   90.00
_cell.angle_gamma   90.00
#
_symmetry.space_group_name_H-M   'P 1'
#
loop_
_entity.id
_entity.type
_entity.pdbx_description
1 polymer ?
#
loop_
_entity_poly.entity_id
_entity_poly.type
_entity_poly.pdbx_seq_one_letter_code
_entity_poly.pdbx_strand_id
1 'polypeptide(L)'
;GFCIPGIIVRAKALIERKGAALTRDESARHLGAHLCRCTGYVKILDAIQDVAADVEQVLELPKGVGSRGIKYEAEALAAGVRPFIDDMHVAGMLHGVLKLSDHARADVVTIDSSPALAVDGVVAVFTAEDIPGELRVGLIHKDWPVMIPQGGRTSYLGDVLAIVVAHDRPTAVRAADLVRVEYQVHTPKTDPVRVVTDKEDAVWGLEGNVLSTSSYQRGDVDTALATSAHLVKETFQTQRVEHAFLEPESTLAVPKGHGLHVYTGGQGIWDDRDDIARVLGVDPSVIT
;
A
#
# COMPACT_ATOMS: atom_id res chain seq x y z
N GLY A 1 -4.67 -10.18 -8.32
CA GLY A 1 -6.13 -10.10 -8.26
C GLY A 1 -6.75 -9.22 -9.32
N PHE A 2 -6.08 -8.16 -9.76
CA PHE A 2 -6.65 -7.12 -10.66
C PHE A 2 -7.15 -7.68 -12.01
N CYS A 3 -6.45 -8.66 -12.59
CA CYS A 3 -6.82 -9.28 -13.86
C CYS A 3 -7.88 -10.39 -13.72
N ILE A 4 -8.11 -10.92 -12.51
CA ILE A 4 -8.98 -12.08 -12.28
C ILE A 4 -10.42 -11.86 -12.75
N PRO A 5 -11.13 -10.77 -12.43
CA PRO A 5 -12.50 -10.56 -12.85
C PRO A 5 -12.65 -10.61 -14.38
N GLY A 6 -11.77 -9.92 -15.11
CA GLY A 6 -11.79 -9.94 -16.57
C GLY A 6 -11.50 -11.32 -17.17
N ILE A 7 -10.55 -12.07 -16.59
CA ILE A 7 -10.24 -13.43 -16.99
C ILE A 7 -11.43 -14.37 -16.75
N ILE A 8 -12.09 -14.30 -15.59
CA ILE A 8 -13.26 -15.13 -15.25
C ILE A 8 -14.40 -14.86 -16.22
N VAL A 9 -14.76 -13.61 -16.46
CA VAL A 9 -15.84 -13.26 -17.40
C VAL A 9 -15.53 -13.74 -18.81
N ARG A 10 -14.29 -13.59 -19.26
CA ARG A 10 -13.85 -14.08 -20.57
C ARG A 10 -13.89 -15.61 -20.66
N ALA A 11 -13.37 -16.30 -19.64
CA ALA A 11 -13.37 -17.75 -19.56
C ALA A 11 -14.81 -18.30 -19.58
N LYS A 12 -15.71 -17.75 -18.76
CA LYS A 12 -17.12 -18.09 -18.72
C LYS A 12 -17.76 -18.01 -20.11
N ALA A 13 -17.61 -16.88 -20.79
CA ALA A 13 -18.16 -16.67 -22.14
C ALA A 13 -17.58 -17.66 -23.18
N LEU A 14 -16.32 -18.07 -23.04
CA LEU A 14 -15.71 -19.08 -23.93
C LEU A 14 -16.25 -20.46 -23.65
N ILE A 15 -16.37 -20.86 -22.40
CA ILE A 15 -16.86 -22.15 -21.96
C ILE A 15 -18.34 -22.33 -22.36
N GLU A 16 -19.19 -21.32 -22.10
CA GLU A 16 -20.61 -21.33 -22.51
C GLU A 16 -20.79 -21.50 -24.01
N ARG A 17 -19.89 -20.95 -24.82
CA ARG A 17 -19.96 -21.03 -26.28
C ARG A 17 -19.42 -22.31 -26.86
N LYS A 18 -18.39 -22.92 -26.26
CA LYS A 18 -17.64 -24.04 -26.84
C LYS A 18 -17.68 -25.34 -26.02
N GLY A 19 -17.96 -25.26 -24.74
CA GLY A 19 -17.93 -26.41 -23.82
C GLY A 19 -16.61 -27.16 -23.87
N ALA A 20 -16.66 -28.47 -23.84
CA ALA A 20 -15.51 -29.37 -23.92
C ALA A 20 -14.70 -29.29 -25.24
N ALA A 21 -15.20 -28.62 -26.27
CA ALA A 21 -14.46 -28.37 -27.51
C ALA A 21 -13.49 -27.19 -27.43
N LEU A 22 -13.48 -26.45 -26.30
CA LEU A 22 -12.56 -25.34 -26.07
C LEU A 22 -11.13 -25.84 -25.91
N THR A 23 -10.25 -25.47 -26.83
CA THR A 23 -8.83 -25.85 -26.73
C THR A 23 -8.02 -24.89 -25.88
N ARG A 24 -6.89 -25.38 -25.32
CA ARG A 24 -5.95 -24.57 -24.55
C ARG A 24 -5.39 -23.36 -25.35
N ASP A 25 -5.07 -23.58 -26.62
CA ASP A 25 -4.56 -22.54 -27.51
C ASP A 25 -5.60 -21.47 -27.82
N GLU A 26 -6.87 -21.84 -27.93
CA GLU A 26 -7.95 -20.85 -28.05
C GLU A 26 -8.12 -20.04 -26.78
N SER A 27 -8.11 -20.71 -25.63
CA SER A 27 -8.14 -20.04 -24.33
C SER A 27 -7.00 -19.04 -24.20
N ALA A 28 -5.77 -19.45 -24.54
CA ALA A 28 -4.59 -18.57 -24.49
C ALA A 28 -4.73 -17.35 -25.40
N ARG A 29 -5.18 -17.56 -26.65
CA ARG A 29 -5.39 -16.46 -27.61
C ARG A 29 -6.45 -15.47 -27.13
N HIS A 30 -7.53 -15.95 -26.56
CA HIS A 30 -8.62 -15.10 -26.08
C HIS A 30 -8.27 -14.36 -24.78
N LEU A 31 -7.33 -14.88 -23.98
CA LEU A 31 -6.81 -14.20 -22.80
C LEU A 31 -5.71 -13.18 -23.10
N GLY A 32 -5.25 -13.08 -24.34
CA GLY A 32 -4.20 -12.12 -24.73
C GLY A 32 -4.54 -10.64 -24.45
N ALA A 33 -5.84 -10.31 -24.35
CA ALA A 33 -6.30 -8.97 -23.95
C ALA A 33 -6.34 -8.76 -22.41
N HIS A 34 -6.11 -9.81 -21.62
CA HIS A 34 -6.13 -9.78 -20.17
C HIS A 34 -4.72 -9.97 -19.61
N LEU A 35 -3.97 -8.88 -19.54
CA LEU A 35 -2.59 -8.93 -19.09
C LEU A 35 -2.52 -9.30 -17.61
N CYS A 36 -1.80 -10.38 -17.29
CA CYS A 36 -1.48 -10.79 -15.92
C CYS A 36 0.04 -10.87 -15.75
N ARG A 37 0.59 -10.04 -14.88
CA ARG A 37 2.04 -9.98 -14.62
C ARG A 37 2.53 -11.06 -13.66
N CYS A 38 1.60 -11.65 -12.85
CA CYS A 38 1.96 -12.43 -11.66
C CYS A 38 1.98 -13.94 -11.89
N THR A 39 1.08 -14.49 -12.74
CA THR A 39 0.75 -15.94 -12.75
C THR A 39 1.47 -16.75 -13.81
N GLY A 40 1.97 -16.14 -14.87
CA GLY A 40 2.49 -16.86 -16.06
C GLY A 40 1.41 -17.64 -16.83
N TYR A 41 0.13 -17.46 -16.51
CA TYR A 41 -1.05 -18.04 -17.16
C TYR A 41 -1.22 -19.57 -17.11
N VAL A 42 -0.19 -20.36 -16.87
CA VAL A 42 -0.24 -21.83 -16.97
C VAL A 42 -1.40 -22.41 -16.18
N LYS A 43 -1.48 -22.10 -14.87
CA LYS A 43 -2.56 -22.58 -13.99
C LYS A 43 -3.95 -22.05 -14.35
N ILE A 44 -4.00 -20.82 -14.89
CA ILE A 44 -5.27 -20.24 -15.35
C ILE A 44 -5.79 -21.01 -16.57
N LEU A 45 -4.92 -21.33 -17.52
CA LEU A 45 -5.28 -22.11 -18.70
C LEU A 45 -5.68 -23.55 -18.33
N ASP A 46 -4.98 -24.17 -17.36
CA ASP A 46 -5.33 -25.49 -16.84
C ASP A 46 -6.73 -25.47 -16.23
N ALA A 47 -7.01 -24.51 -15.34
CA ALA A 47 -8.34 -24.38 -14.72
C ALA A 47 -9.47 -24.15 -15.73
N ILE A 48 -9.23 -23.37 -16.80
CA ILE A 48 -10.22 -23.16 -17.85
C ILE A 48 -10.51 -24.48 -18.60
N GLN A 49 -9.47 -25.29 -18.88
CA GLN A 49 -9.65 -26.59 -19.52
C GLN A 49 -10.41 -27.57 -18.62
N ASP A 50 -10.07 -27.63 -17.33
CA ASP A 50 -10.74 -28.51 -16.37
C ASP A 50 -12.23 -28.16 -16.27
N VAL A 51 -12.59 -26.87 -16.14
CA VAL A 51 -14.00 -26.45 -16.12
C VAL A 51 -14.71 -26.71 -17.46
N ALA A 52 -14.03 -26.49 -18.58
CA ALA A 52 -14.61 -26.75 -19.91
C ALA A 52 -14.89 -28.25 -20.15
N ALA A 53 -14.09 -29.12 -19.54
CA ALA A 53 -14.23 -30.58 -19.62
C ALA A 53 -15.08 -31.17 -18.48
N ASP A 54 -15.67 -30.34 -17.63
CA ASP A 54 -16.45 -30.73 -16.45
C ASP A 54 -15.68 -31.66 -15.50
N VAL A 55 -14.36 -31.40 -15.35
CA VAL A 55 -13.50 -32.16 -14.45
C VAL A 55 -13.72 -31.65 -13.03
N GLU A 56 -14.26 -32.50 -12.17
CA GLU A 56 -14.40 -32.21 -10.75
C GLU A 56 -13.01 -32.17 -10.08
N GLN A 57 -12.62 -31.02 -9.58
CA GLN A 57 -11.40 -30.87 -8.82
C GLN A 57 -11.63 -31.34 -7.36
N VAL A 58 -11.02 -32.46 -7.01
CA VAL A 58 -10.99 -32.87 -5.58
C VAL A 58 -9.99 -32.00 -4.85
N LEU A 59 -10.52 -31.09 -4.04
CA LEU A 59 -9.71 -30.16 -3.25
C LEU A 59 -9.31 -30.84 -1.94
N GLU A 60 -8.09 -31.36 -1.90
CA GLU A 60 -7.51 -31.91 -0.66
C GLU A 60 -6.90 -30.80 0.20
N LEU A 61 -7.03 -30.96 1.53
CA LEU A 61 -6.26 -30.12 2.47
C LEU A 61 -4.76 -30.33 2.25
N PRO A 62 -3.95 -29.25 2.32
CA PRO A 62 -2.52 -29.35 2.13
C PRO A 62 -1.90 -30.31 3.15
N LYS A 63 -1.16 -31.32 2.67
CA LYS A 63 -0.50 -32.35 3.49
C LYS A 63 1.01 -32.11 3.66
N GLY A 64 1.53 -30.99 3.15
CA GLY A 64 2.94 -30.63 3.21
C GLY A 64 3.48 -29.96 1.96
N VAL A 65 4.80 -29.81 1.89
CA VAL A 65 5.47 -29.18 0.74
C VAL A 65 5.19 -29.98 -0.54
N GLY A 66 4.81 -29.27 -1.60
CA GLY A 66 4.46 -29.88 -2.89
C GLY A 66 2.99 -30.32 -3.03
N SER A 67 2.18 -30.26 -1.96
CA SER A 67 0.74 -30.51 -2.07
C SER A 67 0.03 -29.35 -2.78
N ARG A 68 -1.08 -29.66 -3.46
CA ARG A 68 -1.93 -28.68 -4.12
C ARG A 68 -3.05 -28.24 -3.17
N GLY A 69 -2.74 -27.35 -2.23
CA GLY A 69 -3.72 -26.75 -1.34
C GLY A 69 -4.43 -25.57 -1.99
N ILE A 70 -5.69 -25.34 -1.60
CA ILE A 70 -6.39 -24.11 -1.95
C ILE A 70 -5.80 -22.95 -1.14
N LYS A 71 -5.67 -21.80 -1.77
CA LYS A 71 -5.36 -20.56 -1.06
C LYS A 71 -6.45 -20.29 -0.02
N TYR A 72 -6.06 -19.87 1.17
CA TYR A 72 -6.99 -19.43 2.20
C TYR A 72 -7.99 -18.39 1.64
N GLU A 73 -9.26 -18.53 1.93
CA GLU A 73 -10.36 -17.69 1.41
C GLU A 73 -10.44 -17.56 -0.13
N ALA A 74 -9.84 -18.48 -0.90
CA ALA A 74 -9.75 -18.36 -2.36
C ALA A 74 -11.12 -18.29 -3.02
N GLU A 75 -12.10 -19.05 -2.54
CA GLU A 75 -13.46 -19.08 -3.07
C GLU A 75 -14.17 -17.74 -2.85
N ALA A 76 -14.13 -17.21 -1.61
CA ALA A 76 -14.73 -15.92 -1.26
C ALA A 76 -14.11 -14.77 -2.06
N LEU A 77 -12.77 -14.80 -2.25
CA LEU A 77 -12.06 -13.82 -3.06
C LEU A 77 -12.43 -13.92 -4.53
N ALA A 78 -12.54 -15.14 -5.09
CA ALA A 78 -12.91 -15.36 -6.48
C ALA A 78 -14.37 -14.95 -6.76
N ALA A 79 -15.27 -15.21 -5.82
CA ALA A 79 -16.67 -14.83 -5.90
C ALA A 79 -16.95 -13.34 -5.59
N GLY A 80 -15.95 -12.59 -5.12
CA GLY A 80 -16.10 -11.18 -4.75
C GLY A 80 -16.96 -10.96 -3.49
N VAL A 81 -17.12 -12.00 -2.65
CA VAL A 81 -17.90 -11.90 -1.39
C VAL A 81 -17.02 -11.64 -0.17
N ARG A 82 -15.70 -11.72 -0.31
CA ARG A 82 -14.76 -11.30 0.72
C ARG A 82 -14.66 -9.78 0.71
N PRO A 83 -15.13 -9.07 1.74
CA PRO A 83 -15.04 -7.63 1.77
C PRO A 83 -13.59 -7.19 1.96
N PHE A 84 -13.18 -6.13 1.29
CA PHE A 84 -12.01 -5.33 1.64
C PHE A 84 -12.37 -4.39 2.81
N ILE A 85 -11.38 -3.77 3.42
CA ILE A 85 -11.63 -2.87 4.56
C ILE A 85 -12.49 -1.68 4.13
N ASP A 86 -12.28 -1.15 2.91
CA ASP A 86 -13.06 -0.02 2.36
C ASP A 86 -14.54 -0.40 2.10
N ASP A 87 -14.87 -1.71 2.04
CA ASP A 87 -16.25 -2.21 1.92
C ASP A 87 -16.95 -2.38 3.28
N MET A 88 -16.20 -2.30 4.38
CA MET A 88 -16.75 -2.57 5.72
C MET A 88 -17.52 -1.37 6.25
N HIS A 89 -18.69 -1.63 6.83
CA HIS A 89 -19.54 -0.61 7.42
C HIS A 89 -19.93 -0.99 8.86
N VAL A 90 -19.77 -0.02 9.75
CA VAL A 90 -20.21 -0.12 11.14
C VAL A 90 -21.22 1.01 11.41
N ALA A 91 -22.31 0.69 12.12
CA ALA A 91 -23.32 1.69 12.43
C ALA A 91 -22.71 2.88 13.20
N GLY A 92 -22.95 4.09 12.71
CA GLY A 92 -22.45 5.32 13.32
C GLY A 92 -20.97 5.60 13.06
N MET A 93 -20.30 4.87 12.14
CA MET A 93 -18.91 5.16 11.80
C MET A 93 -18.76 6.55 11.20
N LEU A 94 -17.59 7.16 11.45
CA LEU A 94 -17.15 8.41 10.85
C LEU A 94 -16.14 8.13 9.74
N HIS A 95 -15.97 9.08 8.85
CA HIS A 95 -15.06 8.98 7.72
C HIS A 95 -13.92 9.97 7.87
N GLY A 96 -12.68 9.47 7.93
CA GLY A 96 -11.46 10.26 7.95
C GLY A 96 -10.87 10.43 6.56
N VAL A 97 -10.52 11.67 6.18
CA VAL A 97 -9.83 11.99 4.92
C VAL A 97 -8.58 12.80 5.24
N LEU A 98 -7.47 12.41 4.63
CA LEU A 98 -6.18 13.06 4.83
C LEU A 98 -6.08 14.34 3.99
N LYS A 99 -5.61 15.42 4.60
CA LYS A 99 -5.03 16.56 3.89
C LYS A 99 -3.54 16.28 3.68
N LEU A 100 -3.17 16.07 2.44
CA LEU A 100 -1.79 15.83 2.04
C LEU A 100 -1.09 17.13 1.63
N SER A 101 0.23 17.12 1.66
CA SER A 101 1.06 18.23 1.21
C SER A 101 0.95 18.43 -0.30
N ASP A 102 0.82 19.71 -0.70
CA ASP A 102 0.84 20.13 -2.12
C ASP A 102 2.28 20.27 -2.66
N HIS A 103 3.29 20.22 -1.77
CA HIS A 103 4.70 20.44 -2.09
C HIS A 103 5.59 19.31 -1.55
N ALA A 104 6.44 18.76 -2.42
CA ALA A 104 7.38 17.71 -2.05
C ALA A 104 8.46 18.16 -1.05
N ARG A 105 8.76 19.45 -1.02
CA ARG A 105 9.72 20.05 -0.06
C ARG A 105 9.34 21.48 0.24
N ALA A 106 8.81 21.70 1.41
CA ALA A 106 8.41 23.02 1.89
C ALA A 106 8.36 23.04 3.42
N ASP A 107 8.68 24.18 4.01
CA ASP A 107 8.39 24.41 5.42
C ASP A 107 6.91 24.77 5.55
N VAL A 108 6.21 24.10 6.46
CA VAL A 108 4.80 24.34 6.77
C VAL A 108 4.75 25.54 7.73
N VAL A 109 4.32 26.69 7.23
CA VAL A 109 4.28 27.92 8.02
C VAL A 109 3.05 27.94 8.92
N THR A 110 1.86 27.72 8.33
CA THR A 110 0.59 27.64 9.07
C THR A 110 -0.32 26.57 8.50
N ILE A 111 -1.17 26.00 9.37
CA ILE A 111 -2.28 25.12 9.00
C ILE A 111 -3.56 25.73 9.58
N ASP A 112 -4.46 26.26 8.72
CA ASP A 112 -5.74 26.81 9.12
C ASP A 112 -6.86 25.82 8.81
N SER A 113 -7.36 25.14 9.83
CA SER A 113 -8.47 24.19 9.74
C SER A 113 -9.86 24.83 9.90
N SER A 114 -9.95 26.13 10.20
CA SER A 114 -11.21 26.82 10.50
C SER A 114 -12.25 26.71 9.35
N PRO A 115 -11.87 26.82 8.05
CA PRO A 115 -12.83 26.68 6.98
C PRO A 115 -13.39 25.26 6.85
N ALA A 116 -12.57 24.24 7.14
CA ALA A 116 -12.98 22.83 7.13
C ALA A 116 -13.96 22.55 8.29
N LEU A 117 -13.66 23.05 9.48
CA LEU A 117 -14.52 22.92 10.67
C LEU A 117 -15.89 23.61 10.51
N ALA A 118 -15.98 24.63 9.65
CA ALA A 118 -17.23 25.33 9.38
C ALA A 118 -18.19 24.57 8.44
N VAL A 119 -17.76 23.48 7.84
CA VAL A 119 -18.59 22.64 6.95
C VAL A 119 -19.57 21.82 7.77
N ASP A 120 -20.85 21.92 7.46
CA ASP A 120 -21.86 21.09 8.12
C ASP A 120 -21.60 19.60 7.88
N GLY A 121 -21.68 18.81 8.97
CA GLY A 121 -21.35 17.38 8.95
C GLY A 121 -19.89 17.05 9.27
N VAL A 122 -18.99 18.03 9.38
CA VAL A 122 -17.62 17.81 9.90
C VAL A 122 -17.68 17.70 11.42
N VAL A 123 -17.03 16.69 11.94
CA VAL A 123 -16.98 16.38 13.38
C VAL A 123 -15.70 16.92 14.01
N ALA A 124 -14.56 16.77 13.33
CA ALA A 124 -13.25 17.22 13.84
C ALA A 124 -12.24 17.37 12.71
N VAL A 125 -11.19 18.15 12.96
CA VAL A 125 -9.96 18.16 12.18
C VAL A 125 -8.80 17.99 13.16
N PHE A 126 -7.97 16.99 12.93
CA PHE A 126 -6.79 16.68 13.74
C PHE A 126 -5.54 17.03 12.96
N THR A 127 -4.57 17.58 13.67
CA THR A 127 -3.22 17.92 13.18
C THR A 127 -2.16 17.20 13.99
N ALA A 128 -0.88 17.42 13.69
CA ALA A 128 0.21 16.82 14.46
C ALA A 128 0.17 17.21 15.96
N GLU A 129 -0.40 18.37 16.29
CA GLU A 129 -0.53 18.86 17.67
C GLU A 129 -1.53 18.06 18.50
N ASP A 130 -2.46 17.35 17.85
CA ASP A 130 -3.48 16.55 18.49
C ASP A 130 -3.03 15.10 18.77
N ILE A 131 -1.84 14.71 18.28
CA ILE A 131 -1.28 13.38 18.50
C ILE A 131 -0.76 13.27 19.94
N PRO A 132 -1.33 12.36 20.76
CA PRO A 132 -1.00 12.31 22.19
C PRO A 132 0.34 11.61 22.49
N GLY A 133 0.88 10.84 21.55
CA GLY A 133 2.09 10.05 21.72
C GLY A 133 3.22 10.45 20.78
N GLU A 134 3.84 9.47 20.13
CA GLU A 134 4.99 9.68 19.27
C GLU A 134 4.57 10.20 17.89
N LEU A 135 5.24 11.24 17.39
CA LEU A 135 5.02 11.78 16.04
C LEU A 135 5.78 11.03 14.94
N ARG A 136 6.62 10.07 15.30
CA ARG A 136 7.45 9.34 14.35
C ARG A 136 7.30 7.84 14.55
N VAL A 137 7.12 7.16 13.45
CA VAL A 137 7.02 5.70 13.35
C VAL A 137 8.08 5.16 12.40
N GLY A 138 8.17 3.87 12.25
CA GLY A 138 9.07 3.20 11.32
C GLY A 138 9.50 1.84 11.82
N LEU A 139 9.77 0.91 10.92
CA LEU A 139 10.06 -0.47 11.22
C LEU A 139 11.41 -0.65 11.93
N ILE A 140 12.48 -0.08 11.39
CA ILE A 140 13.85 -0.17 11.92
C ILE A 140 14.26 1.15 12.55
N HIS A 141 14.07 2.24 11.81
CA HIS A 141 14.32 3.59 12.26
C HIS A 141 12.99 4.33 12.44
N LYS A 142 12.81 5.00 13.55
CA LYS A 142 11.62 5.83 13.84
C LYS A 142 11.80 7.22 13.21
N ASP A 143 11.91 7.25 11.90
CA ASP A 143 12.23 8.45 11.12
C ASP A 143 11.07 8.95 10.24
N TRP A 144 9.97 8.18 10.14
CA TRP A 144 8.81 8.56 9.36
C TRP A 144 7.82 9.40 10.20
N PRO A 145 7.56 10.66 9.85
CA PRO A 145 6.58 11.47 10.56
C PRO A 145 5.16 11.01 10.21
N VAL A 146 4.32 10.79 11.22
CA VAL A 146 2.89 10.47 11.06
C VAL A 146 2.14 11.65 10.45
N MET A 147 2.44 12.86 10.92
CA MET A 147 1.98 14.13 10.38
C MET A 147 3.09 15.16 10.48
N ILE A 148 3.11 16.10 9.55
CA ILE A 148 4.05 17.24 9.60
C ILE A 148 3.42 18.36 10.42
N PRO A 149 4.04 18.78 11.54
CA PRO A 149 3.55 19.90 12.34
C PRO A 149 3.79 21.24 11.66
N GLN A 150 3.15 22.29 12.15
CA GLN A 150 3.56 23.67 11.85
C GLN A 150 5.02 23.89 12.26
N GLY A 151 5.79 24.57 11.41
CA GLY A 151 7.25 24.70 11.56
C GLY A 151 8.04 23.47 11.07
N GLY A 152 7.38 22.38 10.72
CA GLY A 152 7.99 21.20 10.13
C GLY A 152 8.22 21.33 8.62
N ARG A 153 9.01 20.40 8.05
CA ARG A 153 9.31 20.37 6.61
C ARG A 153 8.75 19.11 5.98
N THR A 154 8.12 19.27 4.83
CA THR A 154 7.66 18.14 4.00
C THR A 154 8.82 17.49 3.25
N SER A 155 8.71 16.19 3.00
CA SER A 155 9.73 15.38 2.36
C SER A 155 9.26 14.76 1.04
N TYR A 156 7.95 14.69 0.80
CA TYR A 156 7.33 14.22 -0.45
C TYR A 156 5.88 14.71 -0.57
N LEU A 157 5.25 14.50 -1.72
CA LEU A 157 3.84 14.91 -1.99
C LEU A 157 2.79 14.06 -1.27
N GLY A 158 3.11 13.22 -0.37
CA GLY A 158 2.20 12.38 0.37
C GLY A 158 2.23 12.64 1.87
N ASP A 159 3.06 13.60 2.31
CA ASP A 159 3.12 13.94 3.73
C ASP A 159 1.77 14.44 4.23
N VAL A 160 1.32 13.87 5.35
CA VAL A 160 0.05 14.19 5.97
C VAL A 160 0.19 15.46 6.80
N LEU A 161 -0.77 16.38 6.65
CA LEU A 161 -0.81 17.65 7.39
C LEU A 161 -1.98 17.70 8.38
N ALA A 162 -3.10 17.06 8.01
CA ALA A 162 -4.28 16.96 8.86
C ALA A 162 -5.15 15.75 8.48
N ILE A 163 -6.03 15.33 9.38
CA ILE A 163 -7.13 14.40 9.12
C ILE A 163 -8.44 15.13 9.36
N VAL A 164 -9.30 15.18 8.35
CA VAL A 164 -10.65 15.73 8.48
C VAL A 164 -11.63 14.57 8.69
N VAL A 165 -12.42 14.64 9.76
CA VAL A 165 -13.38 13.62 10.14
C VAL A 165 -14.80 14.16 9.98
N ALA A 166 -15.67 13.44 9.24
CA ALA A 166 -17.04 13.82 9.01
C ALA A 166 -18.00 12.61 9.08
N HIS A 167 -19.31 12.88 9.07
CA HIS A 167 -20.34 11.83 9.09
C HIS A 167 -20.42 11.04 7.78
N ASP A 168 -19.90 11.57 6.67
CA ASP A 168 -19.80 10.86 5.40
C ASP A 168 -18.51 11.24 4.65
N ARG A 169 -18.05 10.32 3.79
CA ARG A 169 -16.81 10.50 3.01
C ARG A 169 -16.85 11.69 2.06
N PRO A 170 -17.93 11.96 1.29
CA PRO A 170 -18.01 13.15 0.42
C PRO A 170 -17.84 14.47 1.19
N THR A 171 -18.43 14.57 2.38
CA THR A 171 -18.27 15.76 3.25
C THR A 171 -16.83 15.87 3.76
N ALA A 172 -16.20 14.79 4.21
CA ALA A 172 -14.80 14.79 4.65
C ALA A 172 -13.85 15.21 3.52
N VAL A 173 -14.07 14.73 2.28
CA VAL A 173 -13.28 15.12 1.09
C VAL A 173 -13.39 16.60 0.81
N ARG A 174 -14.63 17.13 0.71
CA ARG A 174 -14.83 18.57 0.45
C ARG A 174 -14.22 19.45 1.54
N ALA A 175 -14.31 19.02 2.79
CA ALA A 175 -13.75 19.76 3.90
C ALA A 175 -12.21 19.69 3.95
N ALA A 176 -11.61 18.56 3.58
CA ALA A 176 -10.14 18.43 3.49
C ALA A 176 -9.55 19.41 2.45
N ASP A 177 -10.26 19.67 1.33
CA ASP A 177 -9.86 20.66 0.33
C ASP A 177 -9.91 22.11 0.87
N LEU A 178 -10.67 22.36 1.93
CA LEU A 178 -10.80 23.67 2.56
C LEU A 178 -9.75 23.94 3.66
N VAL A 179 -9.00 22.95 4.08
CA VAL A 179 -7.85 23.17 4.98
C VAL A 179 -6.80 23.98 4.22
N ARG A 180 -6.49 25.17 4.73
CA ARG A 180 -5.52 26.08 4.13
C ARG A 180 -4.15 25.87 4.75
N VAL A 181 -3.14 25.82 3.89
CA VAL A 181 -1.76 25.67 4.34
C VAL A 181 -0.88 26.71 3.68
N GLU A 182 -0.12 27.43 4.48
CA GLU A 182 0.91 28.33 3.97
C GLU A 182 2.26 27.65 4.00
N TYR A 183 3.01 27.76 2.91
CA TYR A 183 4.29 27.10 2.73
C TYR A 183 5.41 28.06 2.37
N GLN A 184 6.60 27.81 2.89
CA GLN A 184 7.84 28.28 2.31
C GLN A 184 8.43 27.16 1.44
N VAL A 185 8.27 27.27 0.14
CA VAL A 185 8.63 26.21 -0.81
C VAL A 185 10.13 26.17 -1.07
N HIS A 186 10.70 24.95 -1.11
CA HIS A 186 12.09 24.67 -1.42
C HIS A 186 12.21 23.81 -2.67
N THR A 187 13.39 23.79 -3.30
CA THR A 187 13.67 22.90 -4.42
C THR A 187 13.71 21.44 -3.95
N PRO A 188 12.85 20.55 -4.49
CA PRO A 188 12.84 19.15 -4.10
C PRO A 188 14.08 18.40 -4.59
N LYS A 189 14.55 17.42 -3.83
CA LYS A 189 15.68 16.54 -4.18
C LYS A 189 15.12 15.26 -4.78
N THR A 190 15.07 15.18 -6.11
CA THR A 190 14.40 14.09 -6.85
C THR A 190 15.35 13.14 -7.59
N ASP A 191 16.63 13.46 -7.66
CA ASP A 191 17.63 12.64 -8.32
C ASP A 191 18.52 11.93 -7.28
N PRO A 192 18.31 10.62 -7.02
CA PRO A 192 19.03 9.89 -5.98
C PRO A 192 20.52 9.77 -6.26
N VAL A 193 20.95 9.82 -7.53
CA VAL A 193 22.38 9.72 -7.90
C VAL A 193 23.10 11.02 -7.55
N ARG A 194 22.48 12.16 -7.81
CA ARG A 194 23.08 13.48 -7.52
C ARG A 194 23.11 13.78 -6.04
N VAL A 195 22.02 13.46 -5.32
CA VAL A 195 21.90 13.83 -3.90
C VAL A 195 22.77 13.00 -2.96
N VAL A 196 23.29 11.85 -3.38
CA VAL A 196 24.22 11.03 -2.57
C VAL A 196 25.49 11.82 -2.21
N THR A 197 25.99 12.67 -3.13
CA THR A 197 27.17 13.49 -2.91
C THR A 197 26.87 14.85 -2.30
N ASP A 198 25.59 15.24 -2.23
CA ASP A 198 25.13 16.48 -1.65
C ASP A 198 24.99 16.31 -0.11
N LYS A 199 25.97 16.82 0.62
CA LYS A 199 25.99 16.75 2.09
C LYS A 199 25.26 17.92 2.74
N GLU A 200 24.96 18.96 1.97
CA GLU A 200 24.25 20.12 2.46
C GLU A 200 22.74 19.86 2.39
N ASP A 201 22.02 20.28 3.42
CA ASP A 201 20.56 20.27 3.45
C ASP A 201 19.95 18.86 3.18
N ALA A 202 20.37 17.90 4.01
CA ALA A 202 19.86 16.52 3.95
C ALA A 202 18.34 16.46 4.16
N VAL A 203 17.66 15.52 3.46
CA VAL A 203 16.20 15.39 3.51
C VAL A 203 15.71 15.04 4.91
N TRP A 204 16.40 14.12 5.60
CA TRP A 204 16.00 13.66 6.93
C TRP A 204 16.87 14.19 8.08
N GLY A 205 17.69 15.19 7.83
CA GLY A 205 18.61 15.71 8.84
C GLY A 205 19.75 14.75 9.22
N LEU A 206 19.94 13.70 8.46
CA LEU A 206 21.05 12.75 8.61
C LEU A 206 22.32 13.31 7.95
N GLU A 207 23.49 12.75 8.29
CA GLU A 207 24.75 13.09 7.62
C GLU A 207 24.71 12.69 6.14
N GLY A 208 24.23 13.61 5.30
CA GLY A 208 24.00 13.37 3.86
C GLY A 208 22.61 12.78 3.58
N ASN A 209 22.43 12.30 2.34
CA ASN A 209 21.15 11.78 1.83
C ASN A 209 21.16 10.26 1.66
N VAL A 210 22.03 9.54 2.36
CA VAL A 210 22.09 8.08 2.38
C VAL A 210 21.33 7.59 3.61
N LEU A 211 20.14 7.03 3.42
CA LEU A 211 19.30 6.54 4.51
C LEU A 211 19.92 5.30 5.19
N SER A 212 20.40 4.35 4.40
CA SER A 212 21.05 3.14 4.91
C SER A 212 21.98 2.54 3.86
N THR A 213 22.94 1.75 4.33
CA THR A 213 23.85 1.01 3.47
C THR A 213 23.86 -0.45 3.93
N SER A 214 23.64 -1.36 2.99
CA SER A 214 23.79 -2.80 3.21
C SER A 214 24.82 -3.37 2.26
N SER A 215 25.72 -4.20 2.77
CA SER A 215 26.72 -4.88 1.93
C SER A 215 26.73 -6.36 2.24
N TYR A 216 26.96 -7.17 1.21
CA TYR A 216 27.15 -8.61 1.34
C TYR A 216 28.29 -9.04 0.42
N GLN A 217 29.20 -9.84 0.96
CA GLN A 217 30.31 -10.40 0.22
C GLN A 217 30.46 -11.90 0.57
N ARG A 218 30.68 -12.71 -0.46
CA ARG A 218 31.01 -14.14 -0.30
C ARG A 218 32.20 -14.49 -1.17
N GLY A 219 33.27 -15.01 -0.55
CA GLY A 219 34.52 -15.34 -1.21
C GLY A 219 35.35 -14.10 -1.57
N ASP A 220 36.35 -14.29 -2.41
CA ASP A 220 37.23 -13.23 -2.92
C ASP A 220 36.70 -12.76 -4.28
N VAL A 221 35.84 -11.72 -4.25
CA VAL A 221 35.17 -11.17 -5.43
C VAL A 221 36.16 -10.51 -6.38
N ASP A 222 37.16 -9.81 -5.85
CA ASP A 222 38.12 -9.06 -6.67
C ASP A 222 39.01 -10.01 -7.49
N THR A 223 39.52 -11.06 -6.86
CA THR A 223 40.28 -12.11 -7.58
C THR A 223 39.40 -12.84 -8.59
N ALA A 224 38.15 -13.17 -8.25
CA ALA A 224 37.22 -13.82 -9.16
C ALA A 224 36.94 -12.98 -10.41
N LEU A 225 36.71 -11.67 -10.25
CA LEU A 225 36.52 -10.75 -11.38
C LEU A 225 37.79 -10.61 -12.22
N ALA A 226 38.96 -10.47 -11.58
CA ALA A 226 40.25 -10.29 -12.30
C ALA A 226 40.65 -11.53 -13.11
N THR A 227 40.23 -12.74 -12.65
CA THR A 227 40.57 -14.01 -13.32
C THR A 227 39.49 -14.54 -14.24
N SER A 228 38.33 -13.87 -14.33
CA SER A 228 37.22 -14.27 -15.19
C SER A 228 37.58 -14.12 -16.67
N ALA A 229 37.34 -15.15 -17.48
CA ALA A 229 37.60 -15.14 -18.91
C ALA A 229 36.78 -14.11 -19.66
N HIS A 230 35.61 -13.78 -19.17
CA HIS A 230 34.71 -12.78 -19.73
C HIS A 230 34.13 -11.92 -18.59
N LEU A 231 34.20 -10.61 -18.77
CA LEU A 231 33.60 -9.64 -17.83
C LEU A 231 32.65 -8.71 -18.61
N VAL A 232 31.43 -8.60 -18.13
CA VAL A 232 30.44 -7.64 -18.63
C VAL A 232 30.10 -6.65 -17.50
N LYS A 233 30.21 -5.36 -17.80
CA LYS A 233 29.87 -4.29 -16.89
C LYS A 233 28.90 -3.34 -17.60
N GLU A 234 27.67 -3.29 -17.09
CA GLU A 234 26.60 -2.49 -17.66
C GLU A 234 25.88 -1.70 -16.58
N THR A 235 25.24 -0.60 -16.99
CA THR A 235 24.35 0.19 -16.14
C THR A 235 22.92 0.02 -16.63
N PHE A 236 22.03 -0.41 -15.72
CA PHE A 236 20.61 -0.60 -16.02
C PHE A 236 19.80 0.46 -15.32
N GLN A 237 18.82 1.01 -16.03
CA GLN A 237 17.86 1.97 -15.48
C GLN A 237 16.44 1.44 -15.71
N THR A 238 15.64 1.40 -14.62
CA THR A 238 14.22 1.04 -14.68
C THR A 238 13.38 2.27 -14.40
N GLN A 239 12.17 2.30 -14.94
CA GLN A 239 11.17 3.30 -14.55
C GLN A 239 10.61 3.01 -13.16
N ARG A 240 10.01 4.01 -12.55
CA ARG A 240 9.16 3.81 -11.37
C ARG A 240 7.90 3.06 -11.77
N VAL A 241 7.50 2.09 -10.96
CA VAL A 241 6.29 1.28 -11.18
C VAL A 241 5.54 1.21 -9.87
N GLU A 242 4.26 1.61 -9.90
CA GLU A 242 3.35 1.40 -8.79
C GLU A 242 2.77 -0.02 -8.87
N HIS A 243 2.62 -0.68 -7.72
CA HIS A 243 2.10 -2.05 -7.63
C HIS A 243 0.64 -2.14 -8.06
N ALA A 244 -0.14 -1.09 -7.81
CA ALA A 244 -1.57 -0.99 -8.14
C ALA A 244 -2.35 -2.24 -7.71
N PHE A 245 -2.19 -2.65 -6.44
CA PHE A 245 -2.96 -3.76 -5.89
C PHE A 245 -4.45 -3.42 -5.82
N LEU A 246 -5.30 -4.43 -5.79
CA LEU A 246 -6.75 -4.26 -5.93
C LEU A 246 -7.40 -3.66 -4.68
N GLU A 247 -6.94 -4.04 -3.50
CA GLU A 247 -7.47 -3.52 -2.23
C GLU A 247 -6.99 -2.09 -2.00
N PRO A 248 -7.90 -1.10 -1.86
CA PRO A 248 -7.52 0.27 -1.52
C PRO A 248 -6.86 0.35 -0.15
N GLU A 249 -5.95 1.30 0.02
CA GLU A 249 -5.39 1.66 1.32
C GLU A 249 -6.50 2.24 2.21
N SER A 250 -6.92 1.47 3.19
CA SER A 250 -7.90 1.94 4.18
C SER A 250 -7.70 1.26 5.54
N THR A 251 -8.24 1.89 6.58
CA THR A 251 -8.19 1.36 7.95
C THR A 251 -9.53 1.62 8.61
N LEU A 252 -10.07 0.61 9.29
CA LEU A 252 -11.26 0.74 10.11
C LEU A 252 -10.90 0.49 11.58
N ALA A 253 -11.13 1.46 12.44
CA ALA A 253 -10.92 1.36 13.87
C ALA A 253 -12.26 1.34 14.61
N VAL A 254 -12.52 0.29 15.40
CA VAL A 254 -13.76 0.08 16.13
C VAL A 254 -13.47 0.00 17.62
N PRO A 255 -14.06 0.88 18.46
CA PRO A 255 -13.94 0.77 19.90
C PRO A 255 -14.47 -0.58 20.41
N LYS A 256 -13.71 -1.27 21.27
CA LYS A 256 -14.07 -2.56 21.83
C LYS A 256 -13.68 -2.64 23.31
N GLY A 257 -14.66 -2.58 24.19
CA GLY A 257 -14.40 -2.53 25.62
C GLY A 257 -13.60 -1.27 26.01
N HIS A 258 -12.44 -1.47 26.62
CA HIS A 258 -11.50 -0.39 26.95
C HIS A 258 -10.40 -0.19 25.91
N GLY A 259 -10.48 -0.89 24.78
CA GLY A 259 -9.48 -0.87 23.73
C GLY A 259 -10.06 -0.55 22.35
N LEU A 260 -9.25 -0.84 21.34
CA LEU A 260 -9.53 -0.56 19.94
C LEU A 260 -9.28 -1.82 19.11
N HIS A 261 -10.24 -2.20 18.29
CA HIS A 261 -10.05 -3.21 17.26
C HIS A 261 -9.81 -2.53 15.92
N VAL A 262 -8.66 -2.83 15.30
CA VAL A 262 -8.22 -2.18 14.06
C VAL A 262 -8.13 -3.21 12.94
N TYR A 263 -8.82 -2.93 11.85
CA TYR A 263 -8.69 -3.64 10.59
C TYR A 263 -7.75 -2.86 9.69
N THR A 264 -6.66 -3.49 9.24
CA THR A 264 -5.65 -2.89 8.36
C THR A 264 -5.23 -3.87 7.28
N GLY A 265 -4.87 -3.36 6.09
CA GLY A 265 -4.27 -4.13 5.00
C GLY A 265 -2.76 -4.32 5.13
N GLY A 266 -2.15 -3.86 6.22
CA GLY A 266 -0.72 -3.94 6.48
C GLY A 266 -0.18 -5.37 6.53
N GLN A 267 1.08 -5.56 6.13
CA GLN A 267 1.75 -6.87 6.18
C GLN A 267 2.29 -7.21 7.57
N GLY A 268 2.58 -6.19 8.37
CA GLY A 268 3.21 -6.31 9.69
C GLY A 268 2.22 -5.99 10.81
N ILE A 269 1.20 -6.83 11.03
CA ILE A 269 0.13 -6.55 12.01
C ILE A 269 0.63 -6.27 13.43
N TRP A 270 1.77 -6.83 13.83
CA TRP A 270 2.38 -6.57 15.13
C TRP A 270 3.08 -5.21 15.17
N ASP A 271 3.75 -4.83 14.09
CA ASP A 271 4.38 -3.52 13.95
C ASP A 271 3.31 -2.42 13.86
N ASP A 272 2.24 -2.66 13.08
CA ASP A 272 1.08 -1.76 12.99
C ASP A 272 0.47 -1.51 14.37
N ARG A 273 0.23 -2.58 15.14
CA ARG A 273 -0.29 -2.48 16.52
C ARG A 273 0.61 -1.63 17.41
N ASP A 274 1.91 -1.92 17.39
CA ASP A 274 2.87 -1.27 18.27
C ASP A 274 3.09 0.20 17.88
N ASP A 275 3.05 0.52 16.58
CA ASP A 275 3.13 1.90 16.10
C ASP A 275 1.85 2.68 16.40
N ILE A 276 0.65 2.09 16.22
CA ILE A 276 -0.62 2.70 16.62
C ILE A 276 -0.62 3.01 18.12
N ALA A 277 -0.20 2.05 18.94
CA ALA A 277 -0.15 2.23 20.40
C ALA A 277 0.79 3.37 20.80
N ARG A 278 1.97 3.48 20.15
CA ARG A 278 2.92 4.59 20.39
C ARG A 278 2.35 5.95 20.01
N VAL A 279 1.72 6.03 18.83
CA VAL A 279 1.10 7.28 18.34
C VAL A 279 -0.05 7.71 19.25
N LEU A 280 -0.84 6.76 19.75
CA LEU A 280 -1.95 7.04 20.67
C LEU A 280 -1.49 7.18 22.14
N GLY A 281 -0.25 6.88 22.48
CA GLY A 281 0.27 6.94 23.84
C GLY A 281 -0.38 5.91 24.78
N VAL A 282 -0.73 4.72 24.26
CA VAL A 282 -1.42 3.66 25.02
C VAL A 282 -0.61 2.36 25.05
N ASP A 283 -0.98 1.45 25.95
CA ASP A 283 -0.37 0.13 25.98
C ASP A 283 -0.77 -0.69 24.74
N PRO A 284 0.17 -1.39 24.05
CA PRO A 284 -0.14 -2.20 22.87
C PRO A 284 -1.22 -3.28 23.11
N SER A 285 -1.38 -3.75 24.34
CA SER A 285 -2.39 -4.78 24.67
C SER A 285 -3.84 -4.31 24.51
N VAL A 286 -4.09 -3.00 24.46
CA VAL A 286 -5.43 -2.44 24.21
C VAL A 286 -5.79 -2.36 22.73
N ILE A 287 -4.83 -2.61 21.83
CA ILE A 287 -5.01 -2.63 20.37
C ILE A 287 -5.07 -4.09 19.89
N THR A 288 -6.14 -4.43 19.15
CA THR A 288 -6.36 -5.79 18.62
C THR A 288 -6.68 -5.76 17.12
#